data_5d4bbb21ef7f36f0a893f0cb3c0099bb
#
_entry.id   5d4bbb21ef7f36f0a893f0cb3c0099bb
#
_cell.length_a   1.000
_cell.length_b   1.000
_cell.length_c   1.000
_cell.angle_alpha   90.00
_cell.angle_beta   90.00
_cell.angle_gamma   90.00
#
_symmetry.space_group_name_H-M   'P 1'
#
loop_
_entity.id
_entity.type
_entity.pdbx_description
1 polymer ?
#
loop_
_entity_poly.entity_id
_entity_poly.type
_entity_poly.pdbx_seq_one_letter_code
_entity_poly.pdbx_strand_id
1 'polypeptide(L)'
;MDPVVLTARSVLCEPGRWIEGGGLVLHGGRVRAVLDSPGAVARAGLTLRDLGDVLLTPGLVNAHAHLELGTLAGALPPDEGFVAWVEALIASKAHDGDEDFARAVAVGAERLLAGGTTCVGDVDSTGAAGEVCGGGGLRARIYHEVLDAGDERRTAGALERLSNRPAGGAGRYEGIAPHAPYTVSPTLLAACGKLQRESGQACSIHWAETEEEAHWMERGEGEFARLLNHSPGVRGLDAIEAAGLLGAGTSLVHANHTAPGERERIARAGAVVVHCPGTHEFFGRSPFDFRAWMEAGVNLALGTDSLASNDDLDMRKEMALVRASAGLEPADVWSMATLGGARAVGLAGSVGALVEGAWADLVAWPWSGGGPAAALDALTAGELRPVAVLISGHPLREGDA
;
A
#
# COMPACT_ATOMS: atom_id res chain seq x y z
N MET A 1 8.59 28.49 -4.48
CA MET A 1 7.69 28.77 -5.63
C MET A 1 6.50 29.57 -5.14
N ASP A 2 6.11 30.57 -5.91
CA ASP A 2 4.90 31.33 -5.62
C ASP A 2 3.66 30.44 -5.74
N PRO A 3 2.57 30.74 -5.03
CA PRO A 3 1.34 29.98 -5.14
C PRO A 3 0.76 30.04 -6.56
N VAL A 4 0.27 28.90 -7.04
CA VAL A 4 -0.37 28.76 -8.36
C VAL A 4 -1.74 28.14 -8.23
N VAL A 5 -2.66 28.46 -9.14
CA VAL A 5 -3.93 27.74 -9.28
C VAL A 5 -3.80 26.73 -10.40
N LEU A 6 -3.99 25.46 -10.08
CA LEU A 6 -4.09 24.37 -11.04
C LEU A 6 -5.56 24.13 -11.35
N THR A 7 -5.96 24.18 -12.62
CA THR A 7 -7.35 23.91 -13.07
C THR A 7 -7.39 22.73 -14.02
N ALA A 8 -8.56 22.13 -14.11
CA ALA A 8 -8.90 21.03 -15.01
C ALA A 8 -10.40 21.09 -15.32
N ARG A 9 -10.86 20.32 -16.33
CA ARG A 9 -12.30 20.19 -16.61
C ARG A 9 -13.06 19.76 -15.35
N SER A 10 -12.58 18.76 -14.67
CA SER A 10 -13.20 18.24 -13.45
C SER A 10 -12.14 17.84 -12.42
N VAL A 11 -12.48 17.95 -11.14
CA VAL A 11 -11.62 17.53 -10.02
C VAL A 11 -12.44 16.60 -9.11
N LEU A 12 -11.95 15.38 -8.92
CA LEU A 12 -12.44 14.45 -7.89
C LEU A 12 -11.50 14.54 -6.68
N CYS A 13 -11.90 15.30 -5.67
CA CYS A 13 -11.06 15.52 -4.49
C CYS A 13 -10.98 14.30 -3.59
N GLU A 14 -12.10 13.64 -3.41
CA GLU A 14 -12.33 12.41 -2.64
C GLU A 14 -13.70 11.84 -3.04
N PRO A 15 -14.05 10.58 -2.69
CA PRO A 15 -15.40 10.07 -2.91
C PRO A 15 -16.46 11.03 -2.35
N GLY A 16 -17.42 11.41 -3.20
CA GLY A 16 -18.48 12.37 -2.84
C GLY A 16 -18.12 13.85 -3.01
N ARG A 17 -16.86 14.23 -3.31
CA ARG A 17 -16.47 15.63 -3.56
C ARG A 17 -15.98 15.83 -4.98
N TRP A 18 -16.91 16.19 -5.86
CA TRP A 18 -16.71 16.48 -7.26
C TRP A 18 -16.83 17.98 -7.56
N ILE A 19 -15.96 18.51 -8.40
CA ILE A 19 -15.91 19.92 -8.76
C ILE A 19 -15.77 20.05 -10.30
N GLU A 20 -16.62 20.88 -10.91
CA GLU A 20 -16.53 21.21 -12.32
C GLU A 20 -16.03 22.66 -12.50
N GLY A 21 -15.03 22.85 -13.35
CA GLY A 21 -14.46 24.17 -13.63
C GLY A 21 -13.82 24.86 -12.43
N GLY A 22 -13.53 24.13 -11.38
CA GLY A 22 -12.80 24.60 -10.20
C GLY A 22 -11.29 24.36 -10.31
N GLY A 23 -10.59 24.40 -9.18
CA GLY A 23 -9.15 24.22 -9.16
C GLY A 23 -8.58 24.07 -7.75
N LEU A 24 -7.27 23.90 -7.72
CA LEU A 24 -6.48 23.72 -6.51
C LEU A 24 -5.45 24.84 -6.40
N VAL A 25 -5.38 25.52 -5.27
CA VAL A 25 -4.25 26.41 -4.95
C VAL A 25 -3.11 25.54 -4.43
N LEU A 26 -1.99 25.54 -5.12
CA LEU A 26 -0.78 24.80 -4.76
C LEU A 26 0.32 25.76 -4.30
N HIS A 27 0.97 25.43 -3.17
CA HIS A 27 2.13 26.16 -2.68
C HIS A 27 2.97 25.27 -1.75
N GLY A 28 4.28 25.28 -1.95
CA GLY A 28 5.22 24.49 -1.15
C GLY A 28 4.96 22.97 -1.25
N GLY A 29 4.56 22.49 -2.44
CA GLY A 29 4.28 21.09 -2.70
C GLY A 29 2.97 20.57 -2.08
N ARG A 30 2.11 21.44 -1.58
CA ARG A 30 0.86 21.09 -0.90
C ARG A 30 -0.35 21.80 -1.49
N VAL A 31 -1.51 21.18 -1.32
CA VAL A 31 -2.82 21.80 -1.55
C VAL A 31 -3.05 22.82 -0.43
N ARG A 32 -3.26 24.10 -0.78
CA ARG A 32 -3.53 25.19 0.16
C ARG A 32 -5.00 25.57 0.23
N ALA A 33 -5.70 25.40 -0.87
CA ALA A 33 -7.13 25.56 -0.94
C ALA A 33 -7.71 24.76 -2.11
N VAL A 34 -8.97 24.41 -1.98
CA VAL A 34 -9.78 23.86 -3.04
C VAL A 34 -10.79 24.91 -3.48
N LEU A 35 -10.76 25.29 -4.75
CA LEU A 35 -11.62 26.30 -5.37
C LEU A 35 -12.76 25.57 -6.10
N ASP A 36 -13.97 25.70 -5.61
CA ASP A 36 -15.13 24.89 -5.99
C ASP A 36 -15.91 25.42 -7.22
N SER A 37 -15.44 26.50 -7.82
CA SER A 37 -16.10 27.12 -8.97
C SER A 37 -15.19 27.99 -9.81
N PRO A 38 -15.53 28.25 -11.09
CA PRO A 38 -14.80 29.19 -11.95
C PRO A 38 -14.72 30.60 -11.34
N GLY A 39 -15.77 31.03 -10.63
CA GLY A 39 -15.80 32.30 -9.94
C GLY A 39 -14.80 32.37 -8.76
N ALA A 40 -14.60 31.27 -8.04
CA ALA A 40 -13.58 31.20 -7.00
C ALA A 40 -12.16 31.23 -7.61
N VAL A 41 -11.93 30.51 -8.72
CA VAL A 41 -10.67 30.54 -9.47
C VAL A 41 -10.34 31.97 -9.95
N ALA A 42 -11.29 32.66 -10.56
CA ALA A 42 -11.10 34.03 -11.04
C ALA A 42 -10.77 35.03 -9.91
N ARG A 43 -11.35 34.86 -8.73
CA ARG A 43 -11.10 35.71 -7.55
C ARG A 43 -9.77 35.44 -6.86
N ALA A 44 -9.15 34.29 -7.10
CA ALA A 44 -7.89 33.95 -6.44
C ALA A 44 -6.73 34.88 -6.79
N GLY A 45 -6.75 35.49 -7.99
CA GLY A 45 -5.73 36.46 -8.41
C GLY A 45 -4.31 35.91 -8.52
N LEU A 46 -4.19 34.58 -8.63
CA LEU A 46 -2.92 33.87 -8.70
C LEU A 46 -2.61 33.46 -10.14
N THR A 47 -1.36 33.08 -10.40
CA THR A 47 -0.98 32.47 -11.68
C THR A 47 -1.78 31.20 -11.93
N LEU A 48 -2.41 31.13 -13.11
CA LEU A 48 -3.23 30.00 -13.53
C LEU A 48 -2.40 29.02 -14.37
N ARG A 49 -2.50 27.76 -14.04
CA ARG A 49 -2.04 26.63 -14.86
C ARG A 49 -3.22 25.73 -15.18
N ASP A 50 -3.67 25.78 -16.41
CA ASP A 50 -4.79 24.98 -16.89
C ASP A 50 -4.29 23.68 -17.53
N LEU A 51 -4.83 22.55 -17.07
CA LEU A 51 -4.54 21.22 -17.62
C LEU A 51 -5.51 20.81 -18.74
N GLY A 52 -6.55 21.64 -19.00
CA GLY A 52 -7.51 21.41 -20.09
C GLY A 52 -8.50 20.27 -19.79
N ASP A 53 -8.76 19.46 -20.81
CA ASP A 53 -9.78 18.40 -20.80
C ASP A 53 -9.31 17.13 -20.08
N VAL A 54 -9.09 17.26 -18.78
CA VAL A 54 -8.71 16.14 -17.89
C VAL A 54 -9.58 16.09 -16.64
N LEU A 55 -9.65 14.90 -16.06
CA LEU A 55 -10.09 14.67 -14.69
C LEU A 55 -8.85 14.68 -13.81
N LEU A 56 -8.84 15.54 -12.81
CA LEU A 56 -7.78 15.62 -11.81
C LEU A 56 -8.22 14.86 -10.55
N THR A 57 -7.37 13.97 -10.06
CA THR A 57 -7.62 13.17 -8.85
C THR A 57 -6.42 13.21 -7.93
N PRO A 58 -6.55 12.80 -6.64
CA PRO A 58 -5.38 12.41 -5.87
C PRO A 58 -4.67 11.23 -6.54
N GLY A 59 -3.39 11.08 -6.29
CA GLY A 59 -2.67 9.87 -6.67
C GLY A 59 -3.18 8.64 -5.94
N LEU A 60 -3.08 7.48 -6.59
CA LEU A 60 -3.37 6.19 -5.98
C LEU A 60 -2.33 5.88 -4.89
N VAL A 61 -2.76 5.14 -3.87
CA VAL A 61 -1.91 4.69 -2.77
C VAL A 61 -1.89 3.16 -2.78
N ASN A 62 -0.75 2.59 -3.14
CA ASN A 62 -0.49 1.17 -3.01
C ASN A 62 -0.12 0.87 -1.56
N ALA A 63 -0.98 0.18 -0.84
CA ALA A 63 -0.82 0.01 0.61
C ALA A 63 0.19 -1.07 1.00
N HIS A 64 0.58 -1.95 0.06
CA HIS A 64 1.51 -3.04 0.29
C HIS A 64 2.19 -3.49 -1.00
N ALA A 65 3.51 -3.43 -1.00
CA ALA A 65 4.36 -3.95 -2.06
C ALA A 65 5.69 -4.47 -1.48
N HIS A 66 6.41 -5.27 -2.28
CA HIS A 66 7.81 -5.65 -2.08
C HIS A 66 8.55 -5.35 -3.38
N LEU A 67 8.98 -4.11 -3.56
CA LEU A 67 9.58 -3.65 -4.81
C LEU A 67 10.90 -4.36 -5.12
N GLU A 68 11.67 -4.72 -4.09
CA GLU A 68 12.92 -5.45 -4.20
C GLU A 68 12.77 -6.82 -4.88
N LEU A 69 11.58 -7.46 -4.76
CA LEU A 69 11.27 -8.75 -5.40
C LEU A 69 10.95 -8.63 -6.90
N GLY A 70 11.07 -7.45 -7.48
CA GLY A 70 10.97 -7.24 -8.92
C GLY A 70 11.98 -8.02 -9.75
N THR A 71 13.11 -8.44 -9.15
CA THR A 71 14.08 -9.36 -9.77
C THR A 71 13.47 -10.72 -10.12
N LEU A 72 12.41 -11.12 -9.40
CA LEU A 72 11.76 -12.45 -9.53
C LEU A 72 10.48 -12.41 -10.38
N ALA A 73 10.26 -11.33 -11.14
CA ALA A 73 9.06 -11.18 -11.98
C ALA A 73 8.86 -12.36 -12.93
N GLY A 74 7.75 -13.08 -12.77
CA GLY A 74 7.40 -14.26 -13.60
C GLY A 74 8.31 -15.47 -13.46
N ALA A 75 9.21 -15.49 -12.47
CA ALA A 75 10.15 -16.58 -12.28
C ALA A 75 9.62 -17.73 -11.41
N LEU A 76 8.61 -17.48 -10.59
CA LEU A 76 8.12 -18.40 -9.57
C LEU A 76 6.67 -18.79 -9.85
N PRO A 77 6.39 -19.99 -10.37
CA PRO A 77 5.02 -20.45 -10.60
C PRO A 77 4.35 -20.90 -9.28
N PRO A 78 3.02 -20.72 -9.12
CA PRO A 78 2.30 -21.09 -7.90
C PRO A 78 1.95 -22.58 -7.78
N ASP A 79 2.26 -23.40 -8.79
CA ASP A 79 1.66 -24.72 -9.01
C ASP A 79 2.02 -25.78 -7.94
N GLU A 80 3.11 -25.58 -7.20
CA GLU A 80 3.61 -26.54 -6.19
C GLU A 80 3.13 -26.22 -4.76
N GLY A 81 2.26 -25.22 -4.59
CA GLY A 81 1.75 -24.74 -3.31
C GLY A 81 2.60 -23.64 -2.67
N PHE A 82 2.02 -22.97 -1.66
CA PHE A 82 2.59 -21.76 -1.07
C PHE A 82 3.96 -21.98 -0.42
N VAL A 83 4.14 -23.05 0.35
CA VAL A 83 5.42 -23.33 1.05
C VAL A 83 6.54 -23.63 0.06
N ALA A 84 6.27 -24.39 -0.99
CA ALA A 84 7.26 -24.66 -2.05
C ALA A 84 7.61 -23.36 -2.82
N TRP A 85 6.62 -22.50 -3.07
CA TRP A 85 6.86 -21.19 -3.67
C TRP A 85 7.76 -20.32 -2.77
N VAL A 86 7.55 -20.32 -1.44
CA VAL A 86 8.42 -19.60 -0.47
C VAL A 86 9.84 -20.15 -0.49
N GLU A 87 10.01 -21.50 -0.53
CA GLU A 87 11.35 -22.13 -0.66
C GLU A 87 12.07 -21.67 -1.93
N ALA A 88 11.36 -21.65 -3.06
CA ALA A 88 11.90 -21.19 -4.34
C ALA A 88 12.23 -19.69 -4.32
N LEU A 89 11.39 -18.86 -3.68
CA LEU A 89 11.64 -17.42 -3.50
C LEU A 89 12.93 -17.20 -2.70
N ILE A 90 13.09 -17.85 -1.55
CA ILE A 90 14.28 -17.73 -0.72
C ILE A 90 15.54 -18.16 -1.50
N ALA A 91 15.46 -19.26 -2.22
CA ALA A 91 16.58 -19.79 -3.02
C ALA A 91 16.96 -18.84 -4.16
N SER A 92 15.96 -18.28 -4.85
CA SER A 92 16.19 -17.37 -5.98
C SER A 92 16.74 -16.02 -5.49
N LYS A 93 16.15 -15.44 -4.45
CA LYS A 93 16.60 -14.17 -3.86
C LYS A 93 18.07 -14.22 -3.38
N ALA A 94 18.55 -15.40 -2.97
CA ALA A 94 19.94 -15.58 -2.53
C ALA A 94 21.00 -15.39 -3.65
N HIS A 95 20.58 -15.29 -4.91
CA HIS A 95 21.46 -15.06 -6.06
C HIS A 95 21.59 -13.57 -6.41
N ASP A 96 20.71 -12.73 -5.88
CA ASP A 96 20.67 -11.28 -6.16
C ASP A 96 21.59 -10.51 -5.20
N GLY A 97 22.17 -9.43 -5.68
CA GLY A 97 22.98 -8.48 -4.90
C GLY A 97 22.28 -7.14 -4.71
N ASP A 98 22.90 -6.25 -3.92
CA ASP A 98 22.36 -4.93 -3.59
C ASP A 98 22.03 -4.10 -4.83
N GLU A 99 22.84 -4.17 -5.90
CA GLU A 99 22.58 -3.48 -7.16
C GLU A 99 21.34 -4.01 -7.90
N ASP A 100 21.05 -5.31 -7.80
CA ASP A 100 19.88 -5.93 -8.42
C ASP A 100 18.62 -5.48 -7.69
N PHE A 101 18.64 -5.49 -6.35
CA PHE A 101 17.54 -4.99 -5.54
C PHE A 101 17.28 -3.49 -5.77
N ALA A 102 18.32 -2.67 -5.78
CA ALA A 102 18.16 -1.23 -6.06
C ALA A 102 17.55 -0.97 -7.44
N ARG A 103 17.98 -1.73 -8.46
CA ARG A 103 17.40 -1.66 -9.81
C ARG A 103 15.95 -2.10 -9.85
N ALA A 104 15.61 -3.20 -9.14
CA ALA A 104 14.23 -3.67 -9.05
C ALA A 104 13.31 -2.64 -8.40
N VAL A 105 13.75 -2.03 -7.30
CA VAL A 105 13.01 -0.95 -6.63
C VAL A 105 12.80 0.25 -7.57
N ALA A 106 13.85 0.68 -8.29
CA ALA A 106 13.74 1.80 -9.23
C ALA A 106 12.71 1.51 -10.34
N VAL A 107 12.81 0.35 -10.99
CA VAL A 107 11.86 -0.08 -12.02
C VAL A 107 10.44 -0.22 -11.46
N GLY A 108 10.30 -0.75 -10.25
CA GLY A 108 9.01 -0.85 -9.56
C GLY A 108 8.40 0.53 -9.30
N ALA A 109 9.19 1.49 -8.82
CA ALA A 109 8.77 2.87 -8.58
C ALA A 109 8.30 3.55 -9.88
N GLU A 110 9.03 3.38 -10.97
CA GLU A 110 8.63 3.89 -12.30
C GLU A 110 7.28 3.32 -12.76
N ARG A 111 7.07 2.00 -12.59
CA ARG A 111 5.81 1.34 -12.95
C ARG A 111 4.64 1.85 -12.12
N LEU A 112 4.83 2.02 -10.81
CA LEU A 112 3.82 2.59 -9.92
C LEU A 112 3.41 3.99 -10.36
N LEU A 113 4.40 4.87 -10.60
CA LEU A 113 4.16 6.23 -11.06
C LEU A 113 3.45 6.27 -12.42
N ALA A 114 3.87 5.45 -13.37
CA ALA A 114 3.24 5.35 -14.70
C ALA A 114 1.77 4.89 -14.59
N GLY A 115 1.41 4.09 -13.58
CA GLY A 115 0.04 3.69 -13.26
C GLY A 115 -0.79 4.73 -12.50
N GLY A 116 -0.19 5.86 -12.08
CA GLY A 116 -0.85 6.88 -11.28
C GLY A 116 -0.77 6.66 -9.77
N THR A 117 0.04 5.71 -9.32
CA THR A 117 0.33 5.51 -7.91
C THR A 117 1.41 6.51 -7.48
N THR A 118 1.12 7.35 -6.49
CA THR A 118 2.03 8.39 -6.01
C THR A 118 2.57 8.11 -4.61
N CYS A 119 2.02 7.11 -3.94
CA CYS A 119 2.46 6.68 -2.62
C CYS A 119 2.41 5.16 -2.50
N VAL A 120 3.43 4.56 -1.89
CA VAL A 120 3.53 3.12 -1.65
C VAL A 120 3.86 2.81 -0.19
N GLY A 121 3.29 1.74 0.35
CA GLY A 121 3.79 1.06 1.53
C GLY A 121 4.65 -0.11 1.07
N ASP A 122 5.95 0.04 1.12
CA ASP A 122 6.91 -0.95 0.63
C ASP A 122 7.56 -1.70 1.78
N VAL A 123 7.49 -3.01 1.78
CA VAL A 123 8.17 -3.88 2.75
C VAL A 123 9.57 -4.17 2.24
N ASP A 124 10.56 -3.68 2.98
CA ASP A 124 11.96 -3.68 2.59
C ASP A 124 12.79 -4.54 3.55
N SER A 125 13.32 -5.63 3.06
CA SER A 125 14.20 -6.53 3.81
C SER A 125 15.69 -6.29 3.53
N THR A 126 16.01 -5.62 2.41
CA THR A 126 17.40 -5.41 1.94
C THR A 126 17.96 -4.04 2.30
N GLY A 127 17.12 -3.02 2.39
CA GLY A 127 17.51 -1.61 2.54
C GLY A 127 17.46 -0.83 1.24
N ALA A 128 17.25 -1.50 0.11
CA ALA A 128 17.27 -0.90 -1.22
C ALA A 128 16.19 0.16 -1.44
N ALA A 129 14.98 -0.05 -0.91
CA ALA A 129 13.90 0.91 -1.02
C ALA A 129 14.23 2.24 -0.35
N GLY A 130 14.97 2.19 0.77
CA GLY A 130 15.40 3.38 1.48
C GLY A 130 16.38 4.27 0.70
N GLU A 131 17.10 3.71 -0.25
CA GLU A 131 18.05 4.44 -1.10
C GLU A 131 17.36 5.05 -2.34
N VAL A 132 16.36 4.37 -2.88
CA VAL A 132 15.71 4.72 -4.15
C VAL A 132 14.48 5.62 -3.95
N CYS A 133 13.63 5.31 -2.96
CA CYS A 133 12.38 6.03 -2.75
C CYS A 133 12.55 7.35 -2.00
N GLY A 134 11.73 8.33 -2.32
CA GLY A 134 11.80 9.69 -1.77
C GLY A 134 12.47 10.66 -2.74
N GLY A 135 13.07 11.72 -2.23
CA GLY A 135 13.87 12.65 -3.05
C GLY A 135 13.12 13.45 -4.12
N GLY A 136 11.79 13.49 -4.08
CA GLY A 136 10.94 14.21 -5.04
C GLY A 136 10.21 13.31 -6.04
N GLY A 137 10.48 12.01 -6.01
CA GLY A 137 9.76 10.99 -6.78
C GLY A 137 8.61 10.34 -5.99
N LEU A 138 8.46 9.03 -6.11
CA LEU A 138 7.43 8.25 -5.41
C LEU A 138 7.52 8.45 -3.88
N ARG A 139 6.40 8.81 -3.24
CA ARG A 139 6.34 8.78 -1.77
C ARG A 139 6.30 7.37 -1.28
N ALA A 140 7.03 7.09 -0.23
CA ALA A 140 7.08 5.75 0.33
C ALA A 140 6.97 5.74 1.86
N ARG A 141 6.16 4.83 2.38
CA ARG A 141 6.30 4.28 3.72
C ARG A 141 7.18 3.04 3.57
N ILE A 142 8.42 3.11 4.04
CA ILE A 142 9.32 1.97 4.04
C ILE A 142 9.09 1.18 5.32
N TYR A 143 8.55 0.00 5.21
CA TYR A 143 8.35 -0.93 6.29
C TYR A 143 9.58 -1.83 6.40
N HIS A 144 10.45 -1.55 7.36
CA HIS A 144 11.65 -2.36 7.59
C HIS A 144 11.28 -3.74 8.09
N GLU A 145 11.50 -4.72 7.24
CA GLU A 145 11.15 -6.10 7.56
C GLU A 145 12.08 -6.68 8.61
N VAL A 146 11.48 -7.37 9.57
CA VAL A 146 12.20 -8.05 10.63
C VAL A 146 11.58 -9.41 10.92
N LEU A 147 12.43 -10.44 10.98
CA LEU A 147 12.06 -11.80 11.33
C LEU A 147 13.24 -12.51 12.01
N ASP A 148 12.93 -13.52 12.80
CA ASP A 148 13.89 -14.40 13.47
C ASP A 148 13.60 -15.90 13.21
N ALA A 149 12.70 -16.20 12.26
CA ALA A 149 12.21 -17.54 11.91
C ALA A 149 11.62 -18.32 13.12
N GLY A 150 11.02 -17.59 14.08
CA GLY A 150 10.47 -18.14 15.31
C GLY A 150 11.56 -18.55 16.34
N ASP A 151 12.82 -18.30 16.08
CA ASP A 151 13.93 -18.67 16.96
C ASP A 151 14.40 -17.46 17.78
N GLU A 152 14.02 -17.41 19.06
CA GLU A 152 14.34 -16.31 19.97
C GLU A 152 15.85 -16.03 20.12
N ARG A 153 16.73 -16.99 19.82
CA ARG A 153 18.18 -16.79 19.82
C ARG A 153 18.63 -15.79 18.75
N ARG A 154 17.83 -15.57 17.72
CA ARG A 154 18.09 -14.62 16.62
C ARG A 154 17.46 -13.24 16.87
N THR A 155 16.59 -13.08 17.87
CA THR A 155 15.86 -11.84 18.14
C THR A 155 16.78 -10.64 18.32
N ALA A 156 17.87 -10.77 19.11
CA ALA A 156 18.80 -9.68 19.33
C ALA A 156 19.43 -9.16 18.04
N GLY A 157 19.88 -10.05 17.15
CA GLY A 157 20.43 -9.67 15.84
C GLY A 157 19.36 -9.09 14.90
N ALA A 158 18.12 -9.53 14.98
CA ALA A 158 17.01 -8.97 14.23
C ALA A 158 16.73 -7.51 14.66
N LEU A 159 16.68 -7.24 15.95
CA LEU A 159 16.50 -5.89 16.50
C LEU A 159 17.68 -4.96 16.20
N GLU A 160 18.91 -5.47 16.21
CA GLU A 160 20.09 -4.70 15.83
C GLU A 160 20.01 -4.26 14.36
N ARG A 161 19.63 -5.16 13.44
CA ARG A 161 19.41 -4.79 12.03
C ARG A 161 18.32 -3.73 11.89
N LEU A 162 17.22 -3.86 12.62
CA LEU A 162 16.13 -2.87 12.60
C LEU A 162 16.60 -1.50 13.11
N SER A 163 17.43 -1.45 14.16
CA SER A 163 17.94 -0.20 14.73
C SER A 163 18.97 0.51 13.84
N ASN A 164 19.63 -0.23 12.96
CA ASN A 164 20.66 0.29 12.05
C ASN A 164 20.09 0.80 10.70
N ARG A 165 18.77 0.74 10.53
CA ARG A 165 18.12 1.27 9.30
C ARG A 165 18.25 2.79 9.23
N PRO A 166 18.38 3.34 8.00
CA PRO A 166 18.49 4.77 7.81
C PRO A 166 17.21 5.50 8.29
N ALA A 167 17.38 6.71 8.79
CA ALA A 167 16.27 7.57 9.14
C ALA A 167 15.54 8.07 7.88
N GLY A 168 14.26 8.41 8.04
CA GLY A 168 13.42 8.96 6.98
C GLY A 168 13.93 10.29 6.42
N GLY A 169 13.41 10.68 5.25
CA GLY A 169 13.77 11.88 4.52
C GLY A 169 12.55 12.52 3.84
N ALA A 170 12.80 13.48 2.97
CA ALA A 170 11.73 14.14 2.23
C ALA A 170 10.96 13.14 1.35
N GLY A 171 9.66 12.97 1.64
CA GLY A 171 8.79 12.02 0.92
C GLY A 171 8.97 10.56 1.33
N ARG A 172 9.86 10.26 2.28
CA ARG A 172 10.10 8.94 2.83
C ARG A 172 9.74 8.89 4.31
N TYR A 173 8.96 7.91 4.67
CA TYR A 173 8.46 7.68 6.03
C TYR A 173 8.87 6.29 6.48
N GLU A 174 9.34 6.16 7.70
CA GLU A 174 9.80 4.87 8.24
C GLU A 174 8.63 4.15 8.95
N GLY A 175 8.59 2.82 8.78
CA GLY A 175 7.65 1.90 9.41
C GLY A 175 8.34 0.62 9.84
N ILE A 176 7.58 -0.27 10.48
CA ILE A 176 8.08 -1.55 10.99
C ILE A 176 7.26 -2.66 10.33
N ALA A 177 7.93 -3.72 9.84
CA ALA A 177 7.27 -4.93 9.37
C ALA A 177 7.79 -6.17 10.10
N PRO A 178 7.22 -6.55 11.25
CA PRO A 178 7.38 -7.93 11.71
C PRO A 178 6.67 -8.82 10.68
N HIS A 179 7.46 -9.58 9.90
CA HIS A 179 7.01 -10.24 8.66
C HIS A 179 5.63 -10.90 8.80
N ALA A 180 5.52 -11.92 9.64
CA ALA A 180 4.25 -12.63 9.91
C ALA A 180 4.33 -13.33 11.29
N PRO A 181 3.20 -13.60 11.95
CA PRO A 181 3.19 -14.26 13.26
C PRO A 181 3.88 -15.62 13.26
N TYR A 182 3.94 -16.32 12.13
CA TYR A 182 4.59 -17.63 12.02
C TYR A 182 6.11 -17.57 11.81
N THR A 183 6.66 -16.43 11.40
CA THR A 183 8.10 -16.24 11.18
C THR A 183 8.76 -15.35 12.22
N VAL A 184 7.97 -14.77 13.13
CA VAL A 184 8.43 -13.84 14.16
C VAL A 184 8.14 -14.42 15.53
N SER A 185 9.17 -14.61 16.35
CA SER A 185 8.98 -15.13 17.71
C SER A 185 8.12 -14.20 18.57
N PRO A 186 7.43 -14.71 19.60
CA PRO A 186 6.67 -13.88 20.53
C PRO A 186 7.48 -12.75 21.15
N THR A 187 8.76 -13.02 21.47
CA THR A 187 9.70 -12.03 22.01
C THR A 187 9.99 -10.90 21.02
N LEU A 188 10.26 -11.22 19.76
CA LEU A 188 10.50 -10.22 18.72
C LEU A 188 9.23 -9.44 18.42
N LEU A 189 8.08 -10.12 18.33
CA LEU A 189 6.79 -9.48 18.07
C LEU A 189 6.43 -8.47 19.17
N ALA A 190 6.64 -8.83 20.45
CA ALA A 190 6.44 -7.94 21.58
C ALA A 190 7.40 -6.73 21.56
N ALA A 191 8.66 -6.93 21.14
CA ALA A 191 9.64 -5.85 20.97
C ALA A 191 9.21 -4.87 19.87
N CYS A 192 8.69 -5.37 18.73
CA CYS A 192 8.13 -4.54 17.68
C CYS A 192 6.89 -3.75 18.17
N GLY A 193 6.01 -4.37 18.95
CA GLY A 193 4.87 -3.68 19.54
C GLY A 193 5.28 -2.59 20.53
N LYS A 194 6.33 -2.81 21.30
CA LYS A 194 6.92 -1.78 22.17
C LYS A 194 7.46 -0.62 21.33
N LEU A 195 8.27 -0.94 20.30
CA LEU A 195 8.86 0.07 19.41
C LEU A 195 7.76 0.91 18.71
N GLN A 196 6.69 0.27 18.21
CA GLN A 196 5.57 0.98 17.59
C GLN A 196 4.93 1.98 18.55
N ARG A 197 4.66 1.57 19.80
CA ARG A 197 4.06 2.47 20.81
C ARG A 197 4.97 3.63 21.19
N GLU A 198 6.28 3.40 21.27
CA GLU A 198 7.26 4.43 21.63
C GLU A 198 7.55 5.41 20.50
N SER A 199 7.59 4.94 19.25
CA SER A 199 7.94 5.76 18.09
C SER A 199 6.73 6.33 17.36
N GLY A 200 5.54 5.75 17.51
CA GLY A 200 4.35 6.07 16.71
C GLY A 200 4.46 5.64 15.24
N GLN A 201 5.41 4.82 14.88
CA GLN A 201 5.59 4.34 13.51
C GLN A 201 4.44 3.42 13.09
N ALA A 202 4.07 3.47 11.81
CA ALA A 202 3.13 2.51 11.24
C ALA A 202 3.76 1.11 11.15
N CYS A 203 2.90 0.10 11.26
CA CYS A 203 3.30 -1.31 11.20
C CYS A 203 2.55 -2.03 10.09
N SER A 204 3.22 -2.94 9.38
CA SER A 204 2.63 -3.83 8.38
C SER A 204 2.98 -5.27 8.73
N ILE A 205 1.99 -6.18 8.70
CA ILE A 205 2.15 -7.57 9.10
C ILE A 205 1.36 -8.45 8.13
N HIS A 206 1.99 -9.44 7.51
CA HIS A 206 1.30 -10.50 6.78
C HIS A 206 0.52 -11.36 7.80
N TRP A 207 -0.75 -11.59 7.52
CA TRP A 207 -1.59 -12.33 8.45
C TRP A 207 -2.72 -13.07 7.72
N ALA A 208 -2.94 -14.30 8.17
CA ALA A 208 -4.01 -15.16 7.68
C ALA A 208 -4.01 -15.30 6.15
N GLU A 209 -2.83 -15.43 5.58
CA GLU A 209 -2.65 -15.50 4.14
C GLU A 209 -3.09 -16.84 3.58
N THR A 210 -2.76 -17.94 4.27
CA THR A 210 -3.07 -19.32 3.85
C THR A 210 -3.69 -20.14 4.97
N GLU A 211 -4.38 -21.25 4.63
CA GLU A 211 -4.88 -22.22 5.61
C GLU A 211 -3.72 -22.92 6.33
N GLU A 212 -2.63 -23.18 5.62
CA GLU A 212 -1.41 -23.78 6.16
C GLU A 212 -0.80 -22.93 7.27
N GLU A 213 -0.83 -21.58 7.11
CA GLU A 213 -0.44 -20.65 8.18
C GLU A 213 -1.27 -20.89 9.45
N ALA A 214 -2.59 -20.95 9.33
CA ALA A 214 -3.48 -21.15 10.47
C ALA A 214 -3.22 -22.51 11.16
N HIS A 215 -3.04 -23.58 10.39
CA HIS A 215 -2.71 -24.90 10.91
C HIS A 215 -1.36 -24.92 11.63
N TRP A 216 -0.33 -24.30 11.02
CA TRP A 216 0.97 -24.19 11.64
C TRP A 216 0.92 -23.42 12.95
N MET A 217 0.30 -22.25 12.93
CA MET A 217 0.19 -21.37 14.11
C MET A 217 -0.47 -22.07 15.30
N GLU A 218 -1.55 -22.80 15.09
CA GLU A 218 -2.34 -23.41 16.15
C GLU A 218 -1.82 -24.79 16.61
N ARG A 219 -1.25 -25.58 15.69
CA ARG A 219 -0.98 -27.00 15.92
C ARG A 219 0.48 -27.40 15.72
N GLY A 220 1.26 -26.59 15.03
CA GLY A 220 2.63 -26.92 14.63
C GLY A 220 2.69 -28.05 13.58
N GLU A 221 1.63 -28.21 12.80
CA GLU A 221 1.48 -29.25 11.80
C GLU A 221 1.42 -28.65 10.39
N GLY A 222 1.75 -29.44 9.38
CA GLY A 222 1.68 -29.09 7.98
C GLY A 222 3.03 -28.75 7.35
N GLU A 223 2.99 -28.21 6.12
CA GLU A 223 4.16 -28.00 5.29
C GLU A 223 5.14 -26.96 5.84
N PHE A 224 4.68 -25.99 6.62
CA PHE A 224 5.55 -25.03 7.27
C PHE A 224 6.60 -25.65 8.20
N ALA A 225 6.39 -26.90 8.66
CA ALA A 225 7.40 -27.66 9.40
C ALA A 225 8.70 -27.91 8.59
N ARG A 226 8.69 -27.70 7.28
CA ARG A 226 9.89 -27.76 6.42
C ARG A 226 10.77 -26.52 6.58
N LEU A 227 10.16 -25.37 6.87
CA LEU A 227 10.82 -24.06 6.97
C LEU A 227 11.05 -23.64 8.43
N LEU A 228 10.17 -24.02 9.34
CA LEU A 228 10.11 -23.50 10.69
C LEU A 228 10.19 -24.64 11.71
N ASN A 229 10.88 -24.38 12.83
CA ASN A 229 11.09 -25.38 13.88
C ASN A 229 10.16 -25.19 15.09
N HIS A 230 9.51 -24.03 15.22
CA HIS A 230 8.70 -23.68 16.38
C HIS A 230 7.38 -23.08 15.95
N SER A 231 6.29 -23.68 16.40
CA SER A 231 4.94 -23.11 16.27
C SER A 231 4.61 -22.34 17.55
N PRO A 232 3.98 -21.15 17.44
CA PRO A 232 3.54 -20.38 18.60
C PRO A 232 2.46 -21.08 19.46
N GLY A 233 1.69 -22.01 18.90
CA GLY A 233 0.59 -22.71 19.59
C GLY A 233 -0.63 -21.82 19.86
N VAL A 234 -0.74 -20.68 19.15
CA VAL A 234 -1.85 -19.72 19.26
C VAL A 234 -2.23 -19.20 17.89
N ARG A 235 -3.41 -18.62 17.75
CA ARG A 235 -3.83 -17.99 16.49
C ARG A 235 -2.99 -16.74 16.18
N GLY A 236 -2.80 -16.45 14.90
CA GLY A 236 -1.99 -15.30 14.46
C GLY A 236 -2.50 -13.97 15.02
N LEU A 237 -3.82 -13.73 15.00
CA LEU A 237 -4.39 -12.50 15.54
C LEU A 237 -4.19 -12.38 17.06
N ASP A 238 -4.24 -13.49 17.80
CA ASP A 238 -4.00 -13.49 19.25
C ASP A 238 -2.54 -13.14 19.57
N ALA A 239 -1.59 -13.62 18.75
CA ALA A 239 -0.19 -13.25 18.89
C ALA A 239 0.06 -11.75 18.60
N ILE A 240 -0.57 -11.20 17.55
CA ILE A 240 -0.50 -9.78 17.20
C ILE A 240 -1.10 -8.91 18.32
N GLU A 241 -2.25 -9.29 18.86
CA GLU A 241 -2.93 -8.58 19.95
C GLU A 241 -2.12 -8.64 21.25
N ALA A 242 -1.60 -9.80 21.62
CA ALA A 242 -0.76 -9.98 22.80
C ALA A 242 0.53 -9.15 22.73
N ALA A 243 1.09 -8.97 21.56
CA ALA A 243 2.24 -8.08 21.31
C ALA A 243 1.89 -6.58 21.40
N GLY A 244 0.60 -6.24 21.44
CA GLY A 244 0.12 -4.87 21.43
C GLY A 244 0.24 -4.19 20.05
N LEU A 245 0.25 -4.97 18.98
CA LEU A 245 0.34 -4.52 17.60
C LEU A 245 -1.03 -4.38 16.92
N LEU A 246 -2.11 -4.90 17.50
CA LEU A 246 -3.45 -4.75 16.94
C LEU A 246 -4.02 -3.36 17.26
N GLY A 247 -4.01 -2.45 16.28
CA GLY A 247 -4.47 -1.07 16.47
C GLY A 247 -4.46 -0.22 15.21
N ALA A 248 -4.90 1.03 15.31
CA ALA A 248 -5.07 1.97 14.19
C ALA A 248 -3.76 2.26 13.41
N GLY A 249 -2.59 2.00 13.99
CA GLY A 249 -1.30 2.16 13.32
C GLY A 249 -0.81 0.89 12.61
N THR A 250 -1.64 -0.15 12.52
CA THR A 250 -1.25 -1.45 11.96
C THR A 250 -2.09 -1.80 10.74
N SER A 251 -1.43 -2.26 9.70
CA SER A 251 -2.00 -2.90 8.52
C SER A 251 -1.80 -4.41 8.60
N LEU A 252 -2.89 -5.15 8.46
CA LEU A 252 -2.92 -6.60 8.36
C LEU A 252 -3.08 -6.96 6.88
N VAL A 253 -2.05 -7.59 6.31
CA VAL A 253 -2.00 -7.86 4.86
C VAL A 253 -2.54 -9.25 4.59
N HIS A 254 -3.27 -9.39 3.49
CA HIS A 254 -4.00 -10.55 2.97
C HIS A 254 -5.32 -10.84 3.69
N ALA A 255 -5.30 -11.28 4.94
CA ALA A 255 -6.50 -11.58 5.75
C ALA A 255 -7.49 -12.56 5.07
N ASN A 256 -6.98 -13.54 4.31
CA ASN A 256 -7.79 -14.45 3.50
C ASN A 256 -8.52 -15.52 4.36
N HIS A 257 -7.89 -15.99 5.43
CA HIS A 257 -8.37 -17.12 6.25
C HIS A 257 -8.62 -16.71 7.71
N THR A 258 -9.78 -16.11 7.97
CA THR A 258 -10.13 -15.58 9.29
C THR A 258 -11.09 -16.48 10.05
N ALA A 259 -10.97 -16.50 11.38
CA ALA A 259 -11.93 -17.15 12.25
C ALA A 259 -13.11 -16.26 12.64
N PRO A 260 -14.22 -16.84 13.09
CA PRO A 260 -15.34 -16.08 13.63
C PRO A 260 -14.92 -15.11 14.73
N GLY A 261 -15.38 -13.86 14.67
CA GLY A 261 -15.11 -12.81 15.65
C GLY A 261 -13.81 -12.03 15.43
N GLU A 262 -12.92 -12.46 14.53
CA GLU A 262 -11.66 -11.73 14.25
C GLU A 262 -11.91 -10.43 13.53
N ARG A 263 -12.85 -10.37 12.59
CA ARG A 263 -13.23 -9.14 11.87
C ARG A 263 -13.70 -8.03 12.82
N GLU A 264 -14.56 -8.39 13.76
CA GLU A 264 -15.07 -7.47 14.78
C GLU A 264 -13.98 -6.99 15.75
N ARG A 265 -13.00 -7.85 16.08
CA ARG A 265 -11.82 -7.46 16.88
C ARG A 265 -10.98 -6.44 16.14
N ILE A 266 -10.70 -6.66 14.84
CA ILE A 266 -9.94 -5.78 13.98
C ILE A 266 -10.66 -4.44 13.81
N ALA A 267 -11.98 -4.46 13.58
CA ALA A 267 -12.79 -3.25 13.48
C ALA A 267 -12.72 -2.41 14.77
N ARG A 268 -12.89 -3.03 15.94
CA ARG A 268 -12.79 -2.34 17.24
C ARG A 268 -11.41 -1.76 17.52
N ALA A 269 -10.36 -2.45 17.06
CA ALA A 269 -8.99 -1.99 17.20
C ALA A 269 -8.64 -0.84 16.23
N GLY A 270 -9.40 -0.68 15.16
CA GLY A 270 -9.17 0.32 14.11
C GLY A 270 -8.02 -0.01 13.18
N ALA A 271 -7.54 -1.26 13.16
CA ALA A 271 -6.53 -1.71 12.21
C ALA A 271 -7.10 -1.70 10.79
N VAL A 272 -6.21 -1.61 9.80
CA VAL A 272 -6.56 -1.64 8.38
C VAL A 272 -6.26 -3.03 7.81
N VAL A 273 -7.16 -3.57 7.00
CA VAL A 273 -6.88 -4.78 6.22
C VAL A 273 -6.48 -4.36 4.81
N VAL A 274 -5.33 -4.86 4.36
CA VAL A 274 -4.82 -4.66 3.00
C VAL A 274 -5.00 -5.95 2.22
N HIS A 275 -5.80 -5.91 1.17
CA HIS A 275 -5.97 -7.04 0.26
C HIS A 275 -5.19 -6.80 -1.03
N CYS A 276 -4.61 -7.87 -1.59
CA CYS A 276 -3.82 -7.87 -2.82
C CYS A 276 -4.52 -8.77 -3.85
N PRO A 277 -5.47 -8.22 -4.63
CA PRO A 277 -6.28 -8.99 -5.58
C PRO A 277 -5.47 -9.79 -6.59
N GLY A 278 -4.44 -9.20 -7.18
CA GLY A 278 -3.58 -9.87 -8.15
C GLY A 278 -2.85 -11.09 -7.58
N THR A 279 -2.25 -10.94 -6.41
CA THR A 279 -1.60 -12.07 -5.69
C THR A 279 -2.64 -13.12 -5.28
N HIS A 280 -3.82 -12.71 -4.87
CA HIS A 280 -4.91 -13.61 -4.53
C HIS A 280 -5.32 -14.48 -5.72
N GLU A 281 -5.43 -13.89 -6.92
CA GLU A 281 -5.71 -14.59 -8.18
C GLU A 281 -4.53 -15.48 -8.61
N PHE A 282 -3.29 -14.99 -8.49
CA PHE A 282 -2.07 -15.74 -8.81
C PHE A 282 -2.01 -17.09 -8.10
N PHE A 283 -2.38 -17.14 -6.82
CA PHE A 283 -2.45 -18.38 -6.06
C PHE A 283 -3.78 -19.15 -6.19
N GLY A 284 -4.71 -18.69 -7.03
CA GLY A 284 -6.00 -19.36 -7.27
C GLY A 284 -6.87 -19.50 -6.02
N ARG A 285 -6.82 -18.51 -5.11
CA ARG A 285 -7.51 -18.56 -3.83
C ARG A 285 -9.03 -18.33 -3.97
N SER A 286 -9.79 -18.83 -3.01
CA SER A 286 -11.24 -18.59 -2.93
C SER A 286 -11.56 -17.10 -2.81
N PRO A 287 -12.66 -16.59 -3.40
CA PRO A 287 -12.97 -15.16 -3.43
C PRO A 287 -12.93 -14.50 -2.05
N PHE A 288 -12.30 -13.34 -1.96
CA PHE A 288 -12.24 -12.53 -0.74
C PHE A 288 -13.58 -11.86 -0.47
N ASP A 289 -14.12 -12.01 0.74
CA ASP A 289 -15.42 -11.48 1.12
C ASP A 289 -15.36 -10.02 1.58
N PHE A 290 -15.16 -9.11 0.64
CA PHE A 290 -15.11 -7.66 0.90
C PHE A 290 -16.33 -7.16 1.67
N ARG A 291 -17.55 -7.69 1.35
CA ARG A 291 -18.80 -7.22 1.98
C ARG A 291 -18.83 -7.52 3.47
N ALA A 292 -18.45 -8.72 3.88
CA ALA A 292 -18.39 -9.07 5.28
C ALA A 292 -17.36 -8.22 6.07
N TRP A 293 -16.24 -7.85 5.45
CA TRP A 293 -15.29 -6.93 6.06
C TRP A 293 -15.86 -5.51 6.22
N MET A 294 -16.53 -5.00 5.19
CA MET A 294 -17.17 -3.68 5.21
C MET A 294 -18.33 -3.63 6.22
N GLU A 295 -19.15 -4.68 6.28
CA GLU A 295 -20.26 -4.82 7.25
C GLU A 295 -19.75 -4.89 8.70
N ALA A 296 -18.60 -5.50 8.93
CA ALA A 296 -17.93 -5.48 10.23
C ALA A 296 -17.33 -4.10 10.59
N GLY A 297 -17.31 -3.15 9.66
CA GLY A 297 -16.77 -1.81 9.88
C GLY A 297 -15.24 -1.72 9.80
N VAL A 298 -14.58 -2.68 9.15
CA VAL A 298 -13.13 -2.68 8.96
C VAL A 298 -12.74 -1.72 7.84
N ASN A 299 -11.70 -0.93 8.05
CA ASN A 299 -11.10 -0.14 6.97
C ASN A 299 -10.34 -1.06 6.03
N LEU A 300 -10.66 -0.99 4.74
CA LEU A 300 -10.01 -1.77 3.69
C LEU A 300 -9.09 -0.89 2.84
N ALA A 301 -8.01 -1.49 2.38
CA ALA A 301 -7.08 -0.92 1.41
C ALA A 301 -6.67 -1.98 0.39
N LEU A 302 -6.09 -1.53 -0.73
CA LEU A 302 -5.54 -2.39 -1.77
C LEU A 302 -4.01 -2.28 -1.82
N GLY A 303 -3.36 -3.38 -2.13
CA GLY A 303 -1.94 -3.48 -2.42
C GLY A 303 -1.71 -4.37 -3.64
N THR A 304 -0.52 -4.31 -4.21
CA THR A 304 -0.14 -5.16 -5.35
C THR A 304 0.67 -6.37 -4.93
N ASP A 305 1.22 -6.34 -3.70
CA ASP A 305 2.25 -7.30 -3.30
C ASP A 305 3.49 -7.20 -4.23
N SER A 306 4.14 -8.30 -4.55
CA SER A 306 5.37 -8.33 -5.34
C SER A 306 5.15 -8.84 -6.78
N LEU A 307 6.10 -8.55 -7.66
CA LEU A 307 6.16 -9.18 -9.00
C LEU A 307 6.55 -10.67 -8.96
N ALA A 308 6.90 -11.20 -7.80
CA ALA A 308 7.11 -12.63 -7.60
C ALA A 308 5.77 -13.39 -7.46
N SER A 309 4.70 -12.70 -7.08
CA SER A 309 3.35 -13.24 -6.86
C SER A 309 2.24 -12.46 -7.58
N ASN A 310 2.60 -11.55 -8.49
CA ASN A 310 1.67 -10.78 -9.29
C ASN A 310 2.28 -10.47 -10.66
N ASP A 311 1.45 -10.29 -11.68
CA ASP A 311 1.90 -9.96 -13.03
C ASP A 311 2.29 -8.49 -13.20
N ASP A 312 1.81 -7.61 -12.29
CA ASP A 312 2.02 -6.17 -12.41
C ASP A 312 1.94 -5.46 -11.04
N LEU A 313 2.44 -4.22 -10.98
CA LEU A 313 2.31 -3.31 -9.83
C LEU A 313 1.25 -2.22 -10.06
N ASP A 314 0.32 -2.44 -10.98
CA ASP A 314 -0.66 -1.45 -11.42
C ASP A 314 -1.93 -1.48 -10.55
N MET A 315 -2.09 -0.50 -9.67
CA MET A 315 -3.27 -0.36 -8.81
C MET A 315 -4.60 -0.27 -9.58
N ARG A 316 -4.57 0.11 -10.87
CA ARG A 316 -5.78 0.12 -11.72
C ARG A 316 -6.26 -1.30 -12.01
N LYS A 317 -5.33 -2.25 -12.19
CA LYS A 317 -5.66 -3.67 -12.34
C LYS A 317 -6.23 -4.24 -11.04
N GLU A 318 -5.63 -3.90 -9.90
CA GLU A 318 -6.15 -4.31 -8.60
C GLU A 318 -7.60 -3.85 -8.38
N MET A 319 -7.90 -2.57 -8.70
CA MET A 319 -9.27 -2.06 -8.65
C MET A 319 -10.22 -2.80 -9.60
N ALA A 320 -9.77 -3.07 -10.83
CA ALA A 320 -10.59 -3.80 -11.82
C ALA A 320 -10.89 -5.24 -11.36
N LEU A 321 -9.93 -5.94 -10.76
CA LEU A 321 -10.12 -7.27 -10.18
C LEU A 321 -11.16 -7.25 -9.06
N VAL A 322 -11.11 -6.27 -8.16
CA VAL A 322 -12.14 -6.11 -7.11
C VAL A 322 -13.52 -5.86 -7.71
N ARG A 323 -13.62 -4.99 -8.73
CA ARG A 323 -14.88 -4.74 -9.43
C ARG A 323 -15.46 -6.00 -10.07
N ALA A 324 -14.61 -6.78 -10.72
CA ALA A 324 -15.02 -8.01 -11.40
C ALA A 324 -15.43 -9.12 -10.43
N SER A 325 -14.68 -9.31 -9.33
CA SER A 325 -14.87 -10.43 -8.39
C SER A 325 -15.94 -10.16 -7.32
N ALA A 326 -16.01 -8.93 -6.79
CA ALA A 326 -16.87 -8.60 -5.65
C ALA A 326 -18.11 -7.78 -6.00
N GLY A 327 -18.16 -7.18 -7.20
CA GLY A 327 -19.28 -6.33 -7.63
C GLY A 327 -19.55 -5.17 -6.67
N LEU A 328 -18.48 -4.56 -6.12
CA LEU A 328 -18.58 -3.41 -5.24
C LEU A 328 -18.88 -2.12 -6.02
N GLU A 329 -19.41 -1.14 -5.30
CA GLU A 329 -19.61 0.19 -5.87
C GLU A 329 -18.26 0.83 -6.23
N PRO A 330 -18.17 1.55 -7.38
CA PRO A 330 -16.94 2.21 -7.80
C PRO A 330 -16.33 3.13 -6.73
N ALA A 331 -17.17 3.82 -5.96
CA ALA A 331 -16.73 4.75 -4.91
C ALA A 331 -16.01 4.01 -3.76
N ASP A 332 -16.46 2.81 -3.41
CA ASP A 332 -15.83 1.99 -2.36
C ASP A 332 -14.46 1.51 -2.82
N VAL A 333 -14.38 0.99 -4.06
CA VAL A 333 -13.12 0.51 -4.64
C VAL A 333 -12.10 1.64 -4.79
N TRP A 334 -12.55 2.81 -5.28
CA TRP A 334 -11.72 4.01 -5.34
C TRP A 334 -11.22 4.44 -3.95
N SER A 335 -12.11 4.38 -2.94
CA SER A 335 -11.76 4.69 -1.56
C SER A 335 -10.67 3.74 -1.02
N MET A 336 -10.73 2.45 -1.32
CA MET A 336 -9.71 1.48 -0.93
C MET A 336 -8.33 1.80 -1.53
N ALA A 337 -8.28 2.24 -2.79
CA ALA A 337 -7.06 2.59 -3.51
C ALA A 337 -6.54 4.01 -3.21
N THR A 338 -7.23 4.80 -2.41
CA THR A 338 -6.88 6.18 -2.06
C THR A 338 -6.91 6.41 -0.55
N LEU A 339 -8.08 6.70 0.03
CA LEU A 339 -8.25 6.98 1.46
C LEU A 339 -7.90 5.78 2.35
N GLY A 340 -8.29 4.57 1.92
CA GLY A 340 -7.94 3.31 2.60
C GLY A 340 -6.44 3.08 2.61
N GLY A 341 -5.82 3.19 1.43
CA GLY A 341 -4.37 3.12 1.30
C GLY A 341 -3.65 4.16 2.16
N ALA A 342 -4.12 5.41 2.18
CA ALA A 342 -3.56 6.47 3.01
C ALA A 342 -3.62 6.15 4.52
N ARG A 343 -4.72 5.52 4.99
CA ARG A 343 -4.82 5.03 6.37
C ARG A 343 -3.85 3.89 6.62
N ALA A 344 -3.78 2.92 5.70
CA ALA A 344 -2.90 1.76 5.82
C ALA A 344 -1.42 2.16 5.95
N VAL A 345 -0.96 3.12 5.15
CA VAL A 345 0.42 3.61 5.23
C VAL A 345 0.63 4.68 6.32
N GLY A 346 -0.38 4.96 7.15
CA GLY A 346 -0.28 5.92 8.24
C GLY A 346 -0.08 7.38 7.78
N LEU A 347 -0.62 7.74 6.61
CA LEU A 347 -0.52 9.07 6.00
C LEU A 347 -1.91 9.69 5.69
N ALA A 348 -2.94 9.27 6.42
CA ALA A 348 -4.29 9.81 6.29
C ALA A 348 -4.30 11.35 6.40
N GLY A 349 -5.04 12.02 5.50
CA GLY A 349 -5.06 13.48 5.41
C GLY A 349 -3.83 14.10 4.73
N SER A 350 -2.77 13.32 4.48
CA SER A 350 -1.57 13.79 3.78
C SER A 350 -1.51 13.32 2.33
N VAL A 351 -2.04 12.15 2.03
CA VAL A 351 -2.12 11.56 0.68
C VAL A 351 -3.52 10.95 0.46
N GLY A 352 -3.85 10.56 -0.77
CA GLY A 352 -5.11 9.88 -1.11
C GLY A 352 -6.35 10.78 -1.16
N ALA A 353 -6.22 12.07 -0.92
CA ALA A 353 -7.28 13.08 -1.07
C ALA A 353 -6.70 14.43 -1.45
N LEU A 354 -7.50 15.24 -2.16
CA LEU A 354 -7.16 16.63 -2.50
C LEU A 354 -7.85 17.57 -1.50
N VAL A 355 -7.27 17.67 -0.32
CA VAL A 355 -7.75 18.51 0.78
C VAL A 355 -6.67 19.49 1.23
N GLU A 356 -7.06 20.56 1.92
CA GLU A 356 -6.10 21.52 2.45
C GLU A 356 -5.07 20.85 3.36
N GLY A 357 -3.80 21.13 3.14
CA GLY A 357 -2.66 20.54 3.85
C GLY A 357 -2.12 19.27 3.25
N ALA A 358 -2.87 18.55 2.41
CA ALA A 358 -2.39 17.34 1.74
C ALA A 358 -1.24 17.65 0.76
N TRP A 359 -0.42 16.67 0.48
CA TRP A 359 0.56 16.76 -0.59
C TRP A 359 -0.15 16.96 -1.93
N ALA A 360 0.43 17.79 -2.79
CA ALA A 360 -0.07 18.01 -4.13
C ALA A 360 0.42 16.89 -5.07
N ASP A 361 0.10 15.65 -4.70
CA ASP A 361 0.36 14.46 -5.49
C ASP A 361 -0.91 14.12 -6.26
N LEU A 362 -0.88 14.36 -7.55
CA LEU A 362 -2.05 14.45 -8.40
C LEU A 362 -1.89 13.59 -9.64
N VAL A 363 -2.99 13.07 -10.13
CA VAL A 363 -3.04 12.38 -11.42
C VAL A 363 -4.07 13.05 -12.32
N ALA A 364 -3.65 13.36 -13.54
CA ALA A 364 -4.53 13.83 -14.59
C ALA A 364 -4.86 12.67 -15.53
N TRP A 365 -6.16 12.42 -15.71
CA TRP A 365 -6.68 11.38 -16.59
C TRP A 365 -7.37 12.02 -17.79
N PRO A 366 -7.32 11.42 -19.01
CA PRO A 366 -8.07 11.92 -20.15
C PRO A 366 -9.56 11.91 -19.82
N TRP A 367 -10.24 13.06 -19.95
CA TRP A 367 -11.64 13.18 -19.57
C TRP A 367 -12.39 14.18 -20.48
N SER A 368 -13.31 13.66 -21.26
CA SER A 368 -14.10 14.49 -22.19
C SER A 368 -15.44 14.97 -21.61
N GLY A 369 -15.80 14.51 -20.42
CA GLY A 369 -17.04 14.87 -19.71
C GLY A 369 -17.77 13.65 -19.15
N GLY A 370 -18.76 13.93 -18.32
CA GLY A 370 -19.51 12.96 -17.51
C GLY A 370 -19.47 13.34 -16.05
N GLY A 371 -20.42 12.88 -15.26
CA GLY A 371 -20.49 13.16 -13.84
C GLY A 371 -19.61 12.22 -13.00
N PRO A 372 -19.63 12.39 -11.66
CA PRO A 372 -18.76 11.65 -10.72
C PRO A 372 -18.96 10.12 -10.80
N ALA A 373 -20.18 9.64 -11.06
CA ALA A 373 -20.44 8.20 -11.18
C ALA A 373 -19.72 7.58 -12.39
N ALA A 374 -19.80 8.24 -13.56
CA ALA A 374 -19.11 7.79 -14.76
C ALA A 374 -17.58 7.86 -14.62
N ALA A 375 -17.08 8.88 -13.92
CA ALA A 375 -15.66 9.02 -13.64
C ALA A 375 -15.14 7.89 -12.74
N LEU A 376 -15.82 7.62 -11.63
CA LEU A 376 -15.45 6.55 -10.71
C LEU A 376 -15.53 5.17 -11.39
N ASP A 377 -16.55 4.96 -12.24
CA ASP A 377 -16.68 3.72 -13.01
C ASP A 377 -15.47 3.52 -13.93
N ALA A 378 -15.11 4.52 -14.75
CA ALA A 378 -13.99 4.45 -15.67
C ALA A 378 -12.62 4.30 -14.94
N LEU A 379 -12.42 5.03 -13.83
CA LEU A 379 -11.20 4.93 -13.01
C LEU A 379 -11.02 3.53 -12.42
N THR A 380 -12.09 2.95 -11.88
CA THR A 380 -12.05 1.65 -11.20
C THR A 380 -12.17 0.45 -12.13
N ALA A 381 -12.60 0.65 -13.38
CA ALA A 381 -12.52 -0.36 -14.45
C ALA A 381 -11.06 -0.54 -14.98
N GLY A 382 -10.16 0.35 -14.60
CA GLY A 382 -8.75 0.28 -15.03
C GLY A 382 -8.49 0.72 -16.48
N GLU A 383 -9.51 1.30 -17.14
CA GLU A 383 -9.44 1.66 -18.56
C GLU A 383 -8.63 2.94 -18.82
N LEU A 384 -8.71 3.91 -17.90
CA LEU A 384 -8.01 5.18 -18.04
C LEU A 384 -6.52 5.03 -17.76
N ARG A 385 -5.70 5.68 -18.59
CA ARG A 385 -4.26 5.81 -18.36
C ARG A 385 -3.92 7.26 -18.01
N PRO A 386 -3.04 7.50 -17.03
CA PRO A 386 -2.61 8.85 -16.70
C PRO A 386 -2.02 9.57 -17.93
N VAL A 387 -2.41 10.83 -18.13
CA VAL A 387 -1.75 11.73 -19.10
C VAL A 387 -0.70 12.60 -18.43
N ALA A 388 -0.80 12.75 -17.11
CA ALA A 388 0.25 13.35 -16.30
C ALA A 388 0.14 12.86 -14.84
N VAL A 389 1.29 12.69 -14.21
CA VAL A 389 1.42 12.48 -12.77
C VAL A 389 2.23 13.63 -12.19
N LEU A 390 1.75 14.23 -11.13
CA LEU A 390 2.40 15.33 -10.45
C LEU A 390 2.75 14.91 -9.02
N ILE A 391 3.99 15.10 -8.65
CA ILE A 391 4.46 14.94 -7.27
C ILE A 391 4.78 16.31 -6.69
N SER A 392 4.20 16.63 -5.54
CA SER A 392 4.33 17.96 -4.93
C SER A 392 3.94 19.12 -5.87
N GLY A 393 2.97 18.87 -6.77
CA GLY A 393 2.50 19.85 -7.75
C GLY A 393 3.38 20.02 -8.99
N HIS A 394 4.46 19.25 -9.11
CA HIS A 394 5.36 19.24 -10.27
C HIS A 394 5.09 18.00 -11.13
N PRO A 395 4.94 18.17 -12.46
CA PRO A 395 4.86 17.02 -13.34
C PRO A 395 6.19 16.26 -13.29
N LEU A 396 6.10 14.95 -13.24
CA LEU A 396 7.24 14.08 -13.46
C LEU A 396 7.72 14.28 -14.90
N ARG A 397 9.03 14.45 -15.08
CA ARG A 397 9.66 14.50 -16.40
C ARG A 397 10.07 13.07 -16.78
N GLU A 398 10.15 12.79 -18.09
CA GLU A 398 10.80 11.56 -18.54
C GLU A 398 12.22 11.53 -17.95
N GLY A 399 12.49 10.53 -17.08
CA GLY A 399 13.78 10.37 -16.38
C GLY A 399 13.85 10.90 -14.93
N ASP A 400 12.76 11.37 -14.34
CA ASP A 400 12.68 11.77 -12.91
C ASP A 400 12.17 10.63 -12.01
N ALA A 401 11.92 9.44 -12.57
CA ALA A 401 11.47 8.25 -11.84
C ALA A 401 12.60 7.24 -11.61
#